data_4170309fe9e4ed37dcc22dcff3da68d6
#
_entry.id   4170309fe9e4ed37dcc22dcff3da68d6
#
_cell.length_a   1.000
_cell.length_b   1.000
_cell.length_c   1.000
_cell.angle_alpha   90.00
_cell.angle_beta   90.00
_cell.angle_gamma   90.00
#
_symmetry.space_group_name_H-M   'P 1'
#
loop_
_entity.id
_entity.type
_entity.pdbx_description
1 polymer ?
#
loop_
_entity_poly.entity_id
_entity_poly.type
_entity_poly.pdbx_seq_one_letter_code
_entity_poly.pdbx_strand_id
1 'polypeptide(L)'
;MLNYHIVVTGRVQGVGFRWSTHDLALQHGLVGQVKNEWDGSVTIDVQGPAKAVKMFVKEVQAGPNPYAKVAGMRIEPRAIKSDWQDFKMQ
;
A
#
# COMPACT_ATOMS: atom_id res chain seq x y z
N MET A 1 -10.19 -8.51 10.53
CA MET A 1 -8.85 -7.93 10.24
C MET A 1 -8.20 -8.64 9.08
N LEU A 2 -7.54 -7.90 8.23
CA LEU A 2 -6.72 -8.41 7.12
C LEU A 2 -5.31 -7.86 7.22
N ASN A 3 -4.33 -8.66 6.79
CA ASN A 3 -2.96 -8.22 6.52
C ASN A 3 -2.61 -8.66 5.12
N TYR A 4 -2.25 -7.71 4.25
CA TYR A 4 -1.88 -7.98 2.87
C TYR A 4 -0.46 -7.50 2.61
N HIS A 5 0.30 -8.33 1.90
CA HIS A 5 1.55 -7.93 1.26
C HIS A 5 1.25 -7.68 -0.21
N ILE A 6 1.51 -6.46 -0.71
CA ILE A 6 1.12 -6.04 -2.05
C ILE A 6 2.38 -5.62 -2.80
N VAL A 7 2.54 -6.14 -4.01
CA VAL A 7 3.59 -5.72 -4.94
C VAL A 7 2.93 -4.96 -6.08
N VAL A 8 3.32 -3.69 -6.25
CA VAL A 8 2.75 -2.80 -7.27
C VAL A 8 3.81 -2.51 -8.31
N THR A 9 3.46 -2.68 -9.58
CA THR A 9 4.34 -2.39 -10.72
C THR A 9 3.73 -1.33 -11.61
N GLY A 10 4.57 -0.71 -12.45
CA GLY A 10 4.18 0.37 -13.33
C GLY A 10 4.96 1.63 -13.06
N ARG A 11 4.35 2.79 -13.32
CA ARG A 11 4.96 4.08 -13.03
C ARG A 11 4.63 4.45 -11.58
N VAL A 12 5.40 3.90 -10.65
CA VAL A 12 5.12 3.99 -9.22
C VAL A 12 6.30 4.52 -8.39
N GLN A 13 7.46 4.72 -9.00
CA GLN A 13 8.59 5.38 -8.33
C GLN A 13 8.85 6.74 -8.97
N GLY A 14 9.30 7.71 -8.17
CA GLY A 14 9.59 9.05 -8.64
C GLY A 14 8.35 9.90 -8.95
N VAL A 15 7.18 9.47 -8.49
CA VAL A 15 5.89 10.15 -8.77
C VAL A 15 5.10 10.45 -7.48
N GLY A 16 5.77 10.40 -6.32
CA GLY A 16 5.11 10.64 -5.03
C GLY A 16 4.19 9.51 -4.58
N PHE A 17 4.38 8.31 -5.13
CA PHE A 17 3.52 7.16 -4.83
C PHE A 17 3.54 6.79 -3.35
N ARG A 18 4.74 6.75 -2.73
CA ARG A 18 4.86 6.40 -1.31
C ARG A 18 4.14 7.39 -0.42
N TRP A 19 4.27 8.68 -0.68
CA TRP A 19 3.58 9.75 0.05
C TRP A 19 2.07 9.60 -0.06
N SER A 20 1.57 9.42 -1.28
CA SER A 20 0.14 9.29 -1.52
C SER A 20 -0.44 8.02 -0.89
N THR A 21 0.31 6.91 -0.97
CA THR A 21 -0.10 5.63 -0.35
C THR A 21 -0.13 5.75 1.16
N HIS A 22 0.88 6.39 1.74
CA HIS A 22 0.93 6.65 3.18
C HIS A 22 -0.28 7.46 3.64
N ASP A 23 -0.61 8.53 2.91
CA ASP A 23 -1.76 9.38 3.25
C ASP A 23 -3.07 8.59 3.17
N LEU A 24 -3.25 7.77 2.14
CA LEU A 24 -4.42 6.90 2.03
C LEU A 24 -4.54 5.94 3.20
N ALA A 25 -3.42 5.32 3.60
CA ALA A 25 -3.42 4.40 4.72
C ALA A 25 -3.85 5.11 6.01
N LEU A 26 -3.35 6.32 6.25
CA LEU A 26 -3.74 7.11 7.42
C LEU A 26 -5.22 7.48 7.38
N GLN A 27 -5.75 7.84 6.22
CA GLN A 27 -7.17 8.17 6.06
C GLN A 27 -8.08 6.99 6.43
N HIS A 28 -7.63 5.78 6.14
CA HIS A 28 -8.38 4.55 6.45
C HIS A 28 -8.04 3.97 7.82
N GLY A 29 -7.15 4.61 8.58
CA GLY A 29 -6.75 4.13 9.90
C GLY A 29 -5.96 2.83 9.86
N LEU A 30 -5.20 2.60 8.80
CA LEU A 30 -4.44 1.36 8.59
C LEU A 30 -3.02 1.48 9.12
N VAL A 31 -2.42 0.33 9.42
CA VAL A 31 -1.02 0.23 9.85
C VAL A 31 -0.23 -0.61 8.86
N GLY A 32 1.08 -0.45 8.84
CA GLY A 32 1.97 -1.19 7.96
C GLY A 32 3.11 -0.35 7.44
N GLN A 33 3.43 -0.50 6.14
CA GLN A 33 4.53 0.25 5.54
C GLN A 33 4.41 0.26 4.01
N VAL A 34 5.08 1.23 3.38
CA VAL A 34 5.27 1.30 1.93
C VAL A 34 6.76 1.52 1.64
N LYS A 35 7.29 0.83 0.64
CA LYS A 35 8.72 0.80 0.35
C LYS A 35 8.98 0.67 -1.14
N ASN A 36 9.94 1.46 -1.68
CA ASN A 36 10.46 1.26 -3.03
C ASN A 36 11.38 0.04 -3.05
N GLU A 37 11.27 -0.77 -4.11
CA GLU A 37 12.15 -1.91 -4.33
C GLU A 37 13.15 -1.62 -5.44
N TRP A 38 14.21 -2.45 -5.50
CA TRP A 38 15.29 -2.29 -6.46
C TRP A 38 14.85 -2.40 -7.91
N ASP A 39 13.85 -3.23 -8.18
CA ASP A 39 13.37 -3.52 -9.54
C ASP A 39 12.38 -2.48 -10.07
N GLY A 40 12.16 -1.39 -9.34
CA GLY A 40 11.22 -0.34 -9.72
C GLY A 40 9.81 -0.54 -9.20
N SER A 41 9.53 -1.68 -8.58
CA SER A 41 8.25 -1.91 -7.93
C SER A 41 8.15 -1.19 -6.59
N VAL A 42 6.95 -1.14 -6.03
CA VAL A 42 6.69 -0.66 -4.68
C VAL A 42 5.99 -1.77 -3.92
N THR A 43 6.46 -2.06 -2.72
CA THR A 43 5.79 -3.02 -1.84
C THR A 43 5.04 -2.31 -0.74
N ILE A 44 3.87 -2.84 -0.41
CA ILE A 44 3.01 -2.31 0.64
C ILE A 44 2.63 -3.47 1.55
N ASP A 45 2.87 -3.30 2.84
CA ASP A 45 2.32 -4.19 3.85
C ASP A 45 1.26 -3.40 4.59
N VAL A 46 0.03 -3.89 4.61
CA VAL A 46 -1.10 -3.14 5.16
C VAL A 46 -1.98 -4.03 6.01
N GLN A 47 -2.42 -3.49 7.14
CA GLN A 47 -3.24 -4.24 8.10
C GLN A 47 -4.32 -3.33 8.67
N GLY A 48 -5.50 -3.90 8.84
CA GLY A 48 -6.61 -3.24 9.48
C GLY A 48 -7.93 -3.97 9.26
N PRO A 49 -9.06 -3.31 9.55
CA PRO A 49 -10.37 -3.88 9.28
C PRO A 49 -10.53 -4.24 7.81
N ALA A 50 -11.17 -5.38 7.55
CA ALA A 50 -11.27 -5.92 6.20
C ALA A 50 -11.83 -4.93 5.18
N LYS A 51 -12.89 -4.22 5.55
CA LYS A 51 -13.52 -3.23 4.66
C LYS A 51 -12.55 -2.10 4.31
N ALA A 52 -11.83 -1.58 5.30
CA ALA A 52 -10.88 -0.49 5.10
C ALA A 52 -9.70 -0.91 4.24
N VAL A 53 -9.16 -2.11 4.46
CA VAL A 53 -8.06 -2.66 3.65
C VAL A 53 -8.50 -2.82 2.20
N LYS A 54 -9.70 -3.35 1.95
CA LYS A 54 -10.20 -3.55 0.60
C LYS A 54 -10.45 -2.24 -0.13
N MET A 55 -10.94 -1.22 0.55
CA MET A 55 -11.12 0.11 -0.04
C MET A 55 -9.77 0.75 -0.37
N PHE A 56 -8.82 0.64 0.53
CA PHE A 56 -7.45 1.10 0.31
C PHE A 56 -6.84 0.46 -0.93
N VAL A 57 -6.96 -0.86 -1.08
CA VAL A 57 -6.44 -1.59 -2.25
C VAL A 57 -7.03 -1.05 -3.54
N LYS A 58 -8.34 -0.81 -3.59
CA LYS A 58 -9.00 -0.25 -4.77
C LYS A 58 -8.45 1.13 -5.13
N GLU A 59 -8.26 1.99 -4.14
CA GLU A 59 -7.74 3.34 -4.35
C GLU A 59 -6.30 3.32 -4.84
N VAL A 60 -5.47 2.45 -4.28
CA VAL A 60 -4.08 2.27 -4.74
C VAL A 60 -4.06 1.76 -6.17
N GLN A 61 -4.89 0.78 -6.50
CA GLN A 61 -4.95 0.20 -7.85
C GLN A 61 -5.39 1.23 -8.89
N ALA A 62 -6.29 2.13 -8.53
CA ALA A 62 -6.75 3.20 -9.42
C ALA A 62 -5.70 4.31 -9.61
N GLY A 63 -4.64 4.29 -8.80
CA GLY A 63 -3.61 5.31 -8.77
C GLY A 63 -3.86 6.28 -7.62
N PRO A 64 -2.97 6.32 -6.62
CA PRO A 64 -3.18 7.17 -5.44
C PRO A 64 -2.98 8.65 -5.71
N ASN A 65 -2.43 9.01 -6.87
CA ASN A 65 -2.33 10.39 -7.35
C ASN A 65 -2.31 10.39 -8.89
N PRO A 66 -2.49 11.56 -9.55
CA PRO A 66 -2.60 11.63 -11.01
C PRO A 66 -1.32 11.25 -11.77
N TYR A 67 -0.18 11.25 -11.13
CA TYR A 67 1.12 11.00 -11.77
C TYR A 67 1.49 9.52 -11.78
N ALA A 68 0.89 8.74 -10.89
CA ALA A 68 1.16 7.32 -10.78
C ALA A 68 0.31 6.52 -11.76
N LYS A 69 0.89 5.45 -12.32
CA LYS A 69 0.17 4.51 -13.18
C LYS A 69 0.48 3.11 -12.72
N VAL A 70 -0.52 2.43 -12.19
CA VAL A 70 -0.41 1.05 -11.72
C VAL A 70 -0.66 0.13 -12.90
N ALA A 71 0.40 -0.60 -13.33
CA ALA A 71 0.31 -1.56 -14.41
C ALA A 71 -0.06 -2.94 -13.91
N GLY A 72 0.38 -3.31 -12.72
CA GLY A 72 0.08 -4.60 -12.10
C GLY A 72 0.08 -4.52 -10.60
N MET A 73 -0.66 -5.44 -9.99
CA MET A 73 -0.75 -5.53 -8.54
C MET A 73 -0.90 -7.00 -8.14
N ARG A 74 -0.04 -7.46 -7.26
CA ARG A 74 -0.12 -8.80 -6.70
C ARG A 74 -0.35 -8.70 -5.21
N ILE A 75 -1.37 -9.37 -4.73
CA ILE A 75 -1.77 -9.35 -3.32
C ILE A 75 -1.55 -10.73 -2.72
N GLU A 76 -0.88 -10.75 -1.58
CA GLU A 76 -0.60 -11.97 -0.83
C GLU A 76 -1.09 -11.79 0.60
N PRO A 77 -2.12 -12.53 1.02
CA PRO A 77 -2.58 -12.48 2.41
C PRO A 77 -1.49 -12.98 3.37
N ARG A 78 -1.36 -12.33 4.49
CA ARG A 78 -0.38 -12.63 5.54
C ARG A 78 -1.07 -12.70 6.90
N ALA A 79 -0.37 -13.29 7.86
CA ALA A 79 -0.83 -13.36 9.24
C ALA A 79 -0.87 -11.96 9.86
N ILE A 80 -1.81 -11.74 10.78
CA ILE A 80 -1.94 -10.48 11.52
C ILE A 80 -0.72 -10.28 12.40
N LYS A 81 -0.21 -9.05 12.42
CA LYS A 81 0.91 -8.62 13.25
C LYS A 81 0.40 -7.78 14.42
N SER A 82 0.49 -8.30 15.61
CA SER A 82 -0.05 -7.63 16.81
C SER A 82 0.78 -6.42 17.26
N ASP A 83 2.02 -6.31 16.78
CA ASP A 83 2.95 -5.24 17.18
C ASP A 83 2.97 -4.03 16.24
N TRP A 84 2.19 -4.05 15.16
CA TRP A 84 2.13 -2.91 14.23
C TRP A 84 1.21 -1.82 14.79
N GLN A 85 1.72 -0.59 14.89
CA GLN A 85 1.00 0.52 15.52
C GLN A 85 0.83 1.74 14.62
N ASP A 86 1.61 1.84 13.54
CA ASP A 86 1.58 2.99 12.64
C ASP A 86 1.75 2.54 11.18
N PHE A 87 1.68 3.50 10.26
CA PHE A 87 2.00 3.26 8.85
C PHE A 87 3.27 4.01 8.52
N LYS A 88 4.31 3.28 8.14
CA LYS A 88 5.64 3.82 7.88
C LYS A 88 5.91 3.97 6.39
N MET A 89 6.64 5.00 6.04
CA MET A 89 7.18 5.19 4.70
C MET A 89 8.68 4.90 4.75
N GLN A 90 9.08 3.83 4.11
CA GLN A 90 10.46 3.36 4.10
C GLN A 90 11.25 3.92 2.91
#